data_a0c6757899f2c5f2b6810325bc279073
#
_entry.id   a0c6757899f2c5f2b6810325bc279073
#
_cell.length_a   1.000
_cell.length_b   1.000
_cell.length_c   1.000
_cell.angle_alpha   90.00
_cell.angle_beta   90.00
_cell.angle_gamma   90.00
#
_symmetry.space_group_name_H-M   'P 1'
#
loop_
_entity.id
_entity.type
_entity.pdbx_description
1 polymer ?
#
loop_
_entity_poly.entity_id
_entity_poly.type
_entity_poly.pdbx_seq_one_letter_code
_entity_poly.pdbx_strand_id
1 'polypeptide(L)'
;MNHIVAASLLLFGLAGAGAEASRAVDHSQGNKTMSMKDDLAHRSPDIHWPAGFEPEKADLFAHNDLIINASCEQVWTHIIEASRWPTWYPNSKDVEIQGGDPVLRDGTVFRWTTFGLAIESKVHEYVLNRRLGWYGYAPGAKPSFYHSWYLEPHGAMCHVVMDEAGVGKDAAGIRKSDETLMHRGHDLWLATLKWVAEAK
;
A
#
# COMPACT_ATOMS: atom_id res chain seq x y z
N MET A 1 59.10 13.93 58.45
CA MET A 1 58.27 13.39 59.52
C MET A 1 57.23 12.56 58.85
N ASN A 2 57.58 11.25 58.62
CA ASN A 2 57.04 10.06 59.30
C ASN A 2 55.51 10.13 59.44
N HIS A 3 54.77 9.21 58.76
CA HIS A 3 54.55 7.89 59.22
C HIS A 3 53.97 6.97 58.08
N ILE A 4 54.52 5.80 57.99
CA ILE A 4 54.15 4.56 57.34
C ILE A 4 53.06 3.89 58.19
N VAL A 5 52.03 3.28 57.57
CA VAL A 5 51.34 2.05 58.01
C VAL A 5 50.69 1.44 56.75
N ALA A 6 51.18 0.40 56.21
CA ALA A 6 51.11 -1.03 56.32
C ALA A 6 49.72 -1.62 56.03
N ALA A 7 49.70 -2.31 54.90
CA ALA A 7 49.20 -3.64 54.52
C ALA A 7 47.88 -4.18 55.15
N SER A 8 47.02 -4.65 54.29
CA SER A 8 46.44 -6.01 54.44
C SER A 8 45.90 -6.50 53.10
N LEU A 9 46.46 -7.58 52.60
CA LEU A 9 45.93 -8.49 51.58
C LEU A 9 44.71 -9.19 52.17
N LEU A 10 43.67 -9.32 51.33
CA LEU A 10 42.72 -10.41 51.44
C LEU A 10 42.33 -10.85 50.03
N LEU A 11 42.82 -12.04 49.66
CA LEU A 11 42.38 -12.86 48.56
C LEU A 11 41.03 -13.50 48.99
N PHE A 12 40.06 -13.51 48.06
CA PHE A 12 39.02 -14.51 47.83
C PHE A 12 38.23 -13.95 46.63
N GLY A 13 37.90 -14.62 45.61
CA GLY A 13 37.77 -15.99 45.25
C GLY A 13 37.09 -16.02 43.87
N LEU A 14 37.39 -16.98 43.06
CA LEU A 14 36.81 -17.26 41.74
C LEU A 14 35.29 -17.28 41.78
N ALA A 15 34.64 -16.72 40.75
CA ALA A 15 33.44 -17.33 40.15
C ALA A 15 33.07 -16.66 38.82
N GLY A 16 33.04 -17.47 37.77
CA GLY A 16 31.99 -17.42 36.75
C GLY A 16 32.14 -16.38 35.65
N ALA A 17 32.95 -16.69 34.63
CA ALA A 17 32.76 -16.11 33.32
C ALA A 17 31.42 -16.62 32.74
N GLY A 18 30.36 -15.87 32.96
CA GLY A 18 29.12 -15.99 32.18
C GLY A 18 29.37 -15.43 30.79
N ALA A 19 29.58 -16.31 29.83
CA ALA A 19 29.53 -15.94 28.42
C ALA A 19 28.07 -15.52 28.10
N GLU A 20 27.77 -14.25 28.13
CA GLU A 20 26.60 -13.71 27.44
C GLU A 20 26.81 -13.93 25.94
N ALA A 21 26.21 -15.01 25.43
CA ALA A 21 26.07 -15.22 24.01
C ALA A 21 25.18 -14.07 23.47
N SER A 22 25.85 -13.05 22.94
CA SER A 22 25.18 -12.04 22.09
C SER A 22 24.48 -12.81 20.99
N ARG A 23 23.16 -12.95 21.11
CA ARG A 23 22.32 -13.38 19.99
C ARG A 23 22.44 -12.29 18.95
N ALA A 24 23.28 -12.54 17.95
CA ALA A 24 23.24 -11.78 16.70
C ALA A 24 21.79 -11.89 16.19
N VAL A 25 21.09 -10.77 16.16
CA VAL A 25 19.80 -10.67 15.48
C VAL A 25 20.13 -10.91 14.01
N ASP A 26 19.69 -12.04 13.51
CA ASP A 26 19.81 -12.37 12.09
C ASP A 26 18.95 -11.39 11.28
N HIS A 27 19.57 -10.35 10.75
CA HIS A 27 18.98 -9.40 9.83
C HIS A 27 18.85 -9.94 8.40
N SER A 28 18.99 -11.23 8.19
CA SER A 28 18.85 -11.88 6.89
C SER A 28 17.40 -12.24 6.52
N GLN A 29 16.41 -11.59 7.10
CA GLN A 29 15.11 -11.50 6.44
C GLN A 29 15.29 -10.52 5.26
N GLY A 30 15.89 -11.04 4.19
CA GLY A 30 15.87 -10.37 2.90
C GLY A 30 14.43 -9.94 2.62
N ASN A 31 14.25 -8.66 2.32
CA ASN A 31 12.98 -8.07 1.96
C ASN A 31 12.40 -8.91 0.81
N LYS A 32 11.55 -9.90 1.13
CA LYS A 32 10.95 -10.78 0.12
C LYS A 32 10.01 -9.90 -0.69
N THR A 33 10.44 -9.50 -1.86
CA THR A 33 9.59 -8.74 -2.77
C THR A 33 8.38 -9.61 -3.10
N MET A 34 7.18 -9.12 -2.84
CA MET A 34 5.95 -9.84 -3.12
C MET A 34 5.81 -10.06 -4.62
N SER A 35 5.61 -11.30 -5.04
CA SER A 35 5.33 -11.65 -6.44
C SER A 35 3.82 -11.65 -6.69
N MET A 36 3.41 -11.55 -7.95
CA MET A 36 2.00 -11.72 -8.32
C MET A 36 1.39 -13.03 -7.79
N LYS A 37 2.19 -14.09 -7.67
CA LYS A 37 1.74 -15.36 -7.07
C LYS A 37 1.43 -15.22 -5.58
N ASP A 38 2.25 -14.46 -4.86
CA ASP A 38 2.02 -14.18 -3.46
C ASP A 38 0.76 -13.30 -3.31
N ASP A 39 0.60 -12.28 -4.13
CA ASP A 39 -0.59 -11.41 -4.16
C ASP A 39 -1.87 -12.21 -4.41
N LEU A 40 -1.87 -13.09 -5.41
CA LEU A 40 -3.00 -13.97 -5.70
C LEU A 40 -3.36 -14.89 -4.54
N ALA A 41 -2.38 -15.33 -3.76
CA ALA A 41 -2.60 -16.19 -2.60
C ALA A 41 -3.22 -15.44 -1.40
N HIS A 42 -3.02 -14.12 -1.32
CA HIS A 42 -3.48 -13.28 -0.21
C HIS A 42 -4.66 -12.36 -0.57
N ARG A 43 -5.11 -12.37 -1.85
CA ARG A 43 -6.18 -11.49 -2.32
C ARG A 43 -7.44 -11.57 -1.46
N SER A 44 -8.14 -10.45 -1.37
CA SER A 44 -9.44 -10.42 -0.71
C SER A 44 -10.50 -11.19 -1.53
N PRO A 45 -11.25 -12.11 -0.92
CA PRO A 45 -12.35 -12.82 -1.60
C PRO A 45 -13.58 -11.93 -1.82
N ASP A 46 -13.65 -10.77 -1.16
CA ASP A 46 -14.87 -9.96 -1.09
C ASP A 46 -14.94 -8.88 -2.18
N ILE A 47 -13.89 -8.75 -3.00
CA ILE A 47 -13.86 -7.75 -4.08
C ILE A 47 -14.76 -8.18 -5.24
N HIS A 48 -15.60 -7.25 -5.68
CA HIS A 48 -16.51 -7.42 -6.81
C HIS A 48 -15.79 -7.13 -8.13
N TRP A 49 -15.19 -8.15 -8.70
CA TRP A 49 -14.49 -8.02 -9.97
C TRP A 49 -15.48 -7.93 -11.15
N PRO A 50 -15.36 -6.91 -12.01
CA PRO A 50 -16.14 -6.90 -13.24
C PRO A 50 -15.65 -8.00 -14.20
N ALA A 51 -16.56 -8.46 -15.05
CA ALA A 51 -16.26 -9.53 -16.01
C ALA A 51 -15.01 -9.21 -16.86
N GLY A 52 -14.08 -10.15 -16.90
CA GLY A 52 -12.81 -10.02 -17.61
C GLY A 52 -11.66 -9.45 -16.78
N PHE A 53 -11.89 -9.09 -15.51
CA PHE A 53 -10.86 -8.62 -14.57
C PHE A 53 -10.69 -9.53 -13.35
N GLU A 54 -11.15 -10.77 -13.46
CA GLU A 54 -10.96 -11.75 -12.39
C GLU A 54 -9.47 -12.01 -12.16
N PRO A 55 -8.98 -11.94 -10.90
CA PRO A 55 -7.54 -12.02 -10.57
C PRO A 55 -6.82 -13.23 -11.18
N GLU A 56 -7.51 -14.39 -11.21
CA GLU A 56 -6.96 -15.65 -11.73
C GLU A 56 -6.69 -15.63 -13.24
N LYS A 57 -7.30 -14.69 -13.95
CA LYS A 57 -7.17 -14.52 -15.41
C LYS A 57 -6.37 -13.29 -15.78
N ALA A 58 -5.97 -12.46 -14.78
CA ALA A 58 -5.24 -11.24 -15.00
C ALA A 58 -3.81 -11.50 -15.50
N ASP A 59 -3.32 -10.65 -16.39
CA ASP A 59 -1.94 -10.66 -16.84
C ASP A 59 -1.00 -10.04 -15.81
N LEU A 60 -1.52 -9.14 -14.96
CA LEU A 60 -0.86 -8.54 -13.81
C LEU A 60 -1.88 -8.37 -12.68
N PHE A 61 -1.48 -8.66 -11.45
CA PHE A 61 -2.32 -8.49 -10.27
C PHE A 61 -1.47 -8.04 -9.08
N ALA A 62 -2.02 -7.16 -8.26
CA ALA A 62 -1.46 -6.79 -6.96
C ALA A 62 -2.55 -6.77 -5.89
N HIS A 63 -2.20 -7.25 -4.71
CA HIS A 63 -2.99 -7.18 -3.49
C HIS A 63 -2.18 -6.49 -2.41
N ASN A 64 -2.75 -5.47 -1.81
CA ASN A 64 -2.15 -4.74 -0.69
C ASN A 64 -3.23 -4.43 0.34
N ASP A 65 -2.86 -4.47 1.61
CA ASP A 65 -3.76 -4.06 2.68
C ASP A 65 -3.02 -3.36 3.81
N LEU A 66 -3.73 -2.53 4.56
CA LEU A 66 -3.15 -1.83 5.70
C LEU A 66 -4.23 -1.41 6.70
N ILE A 67 -3.92 -1.51 8.01
CA ILE A 67 -4.74 -0.91 9.06
C ILE A 67 -4.28 0.53 9.31
N ILE A 68 -5.22 1.47 9.18
CA ILE A 68 -5.04 2.90 9.40
C ILE A 68 -5.74 3.29 10.69
N ASN A 69 -5.04 4.00 11.58
CA ASN A 69 -5.59 4.47 12.87
C ASN A 69 -6.41 5.76 12.69
N ALA A 70 -7.43 5.65 11.85
CA ALA A 70 -8.44 6.66 11.56
C ALA A 70 -9.74 5.94 11.21
N SER A 71 -10.88 6.61 11.32
CA SER A 71 -12.16 6.04 10.89
C SER A 71 -12.19 5.82 9.36
N CYS A 72 -12.96 4.83 8.90
CA CYS A 72 -13.11 4.63 7.45
C CYS A 72 -13.70 5.85 6.74
N GLU A 73 -14.49 6.68 7.41
CA GLU A 73 -15.00 7.94 6.87
C GLU A 73 -13.87 8.96 6.61
N GLN A 74 -12.92 9.08 7.55
CA GLN A 74 -11.75 9.96 7.37
C GLN A 74 -10.86 9.46 6.23
N VAL A 75 -10.57 8.16 6.20
CA VAL A 75 -9.80 7.54 5.10
C VAL A 75 -10.48 7.74 3.75
N TRP A 76 -11.79 7.51 3.68
CA TRP A 76 -12.60 7.68 2.49
C TRP A 76 -12.52 9.08 1.90
N THR A 77 -12.56 10.11 2.75
CA THR A 77 -12.45 11.51 2.31
C THR A 77 -11.17 11.75 1.51
N HIS A 78 -10.02 11.22 1.97
CA HIS A 78 -8.75 11.34 1.24
C HIS A 78 -8.77 10.58 -0.10
N ILE A 79 -9.44 9.42 -0.15
CA ILE A 79 -9.52 8.62 -1.37
C ILE A 79 -10.36 9.32 -2.43
N ILE A 80 -11.53 9.86 -2.09
CA ILE A 80 -12.43 10.46 -3.08
C ILE A 80 -12.02 11.87 -3.50
N GLU A 81 -11.23 12.61 -2.72
CA GLU A 81 -10.68 13.91 -3.08
C GLU A 81 -9.50 13.78 -4.06
N ALA A 82 -9.72 13.16 -5.22
CA ALA A 82 -8.66 12.76 -6.14
C ALA A 82 -7.78 13.95 -6.61
N SER A 83 -8.34 15.14 -6.75
CA SER A 83 -7.59 16.36 -7.10
C SER A 83 -6.52 16.72 -6.06
N ARG A 84 -6.62 16.19 -4.84
CA ARG A 84 -5.64 16.39 -3.77
C ARG A 84 -4.56 15.31 -3.70
N TRP A 85 -4.69 14.18 -4.42
CA TRP A 85 -3.68 13.11 -4.42
C TRP A 85 -2.26 13.62 -4.68
N PRO A 86 -2.00 14.53 -5.62
CA PRO A 86 -0.66 15.04 -5.85
C PRO A 86 0.00 15.73 -4.64
N THR A 87 -0.77 16.10 -3.62
CA THR A 87 -0.24 16.75 -2.40
C THR A 87 0.32 15.75 -1.39
N TRP A 88 -0.04 14.48 -1.50
CA TRP A 88 0.37 13.45 -0.53
C TRP A 88 0.79 12.11 -1.17
N TYR A 89 0.36 11.79 -2.38
CA TYR A 89 0.79 10.60 -3.11
C TYR A 89 1.74 11.01 -4.26
N PRO A 90 3.06 10.82 -4.11
CA PRO A 90 4.05 11.37 -5.03
C PRO A 90 4.00 10.78 -6.44
N ASN A 91 3.35 9.62 -6.60
CA ASN A 91 3.17 8.97 -7.91
C ASN A 91 1.91 9.43 -8.66
N SER A 92 1.21 10.45 -8.13
CA SER A 92 0.02 11.04 -8.75
C SER A 92 0.32 12.48 -9.20
N LYS A 93 -0.08 12.83 -10.43
CA LYS A 93 0.03 14.17 -11.01
C LYS A 93 -1.15 14.46 -11.93
N ASP A 94 -1.35 15.75 -12.23
CA ASP A 94 -2.26 16.24 -13.26
C ASP A 94 -3.67 15.64 -13.14
N VAL A 95 -4.20 15.56 -11.91
CA VAL A 95 -5.52 14.97 -11.67
C VAL A 95 -6.60 15.97 -12.08
N GLU A 96 -7.45 15.57 -13.03
CA GLU A 96 -8.57 16.34 -13.55
C GLU A 96 -9.85 15.50 -13.49
N ILE A 97 -10.83 15.93 -12.69
CA ILE A 97 -12.16 15.29 -12.60
C ILE A 97 -13.05 15.95 -13.63
N GLN A 98 -13.60 15.17 -14.56
CA GLN A 98 -14.51 15.67 -15.58
C GLN A 98 -15.86 16.05 -14.96
N GLY A 99 -16.48 17.09 -15.49
CA GLY A 99 -17.79 17.58 -15.02
C GLY A 99 -17.72 18.58 -13.85
N GLY A 100 -16.51 18.90 -13.35
CA GLY A 100 -16.31 19.91 -12.31
C GLY A 100 -16.71 19.47 -10.90
N ASP A 101 -16.97 18.19 -10.68
CA ASP A 101 -17.20 17.65 -9.34
C ASP A 101 -15.90 17.74 -8.52
N PRO A 102 -15.93 18.15 -7.25
CA PRO A 102 -14.71 18.23 -6.44
C PRO A 102 -14.19 16.84 -5.97
N VAL A 103 -15.01 15.80 -6.03
CA VAL A 103 -14.72 14.46 -5.54
C VAL A 103 -15.18 13.38 -6.50
N LEU A 104 -14.58 12.18 -6.37
CA LEU A 104 -15.05 11.00 -7.10
C LEU A 104 -16.42 10.54 -6.59
N ARG A 105 -17.29 10.16 -7.53
CA ARG A 105 -18.63 9.60 -7.30
C ARG A 105 -18.89 8.48 -8.30
N ASP A 106 -20.01 7.83 -8.19
CA ASP A 106 -20.45 6.84 -9.16
C ASP A 106 -20.45 7.41 -10.58
N GLY A 107 -19.88 6.69 -11.53
CA GLY A 107 -19.78 7.07 -12.93
C GLY A 107 -18.79 8.21 -13.25
N THR A 108 -18.12 8.81 -12.25
CA THR A 108 -17.15 9.88 -12.47
C THR A 108 -16.05 9.42 -13.42
N VAL A 109 -15.71 10.25 -14.40
CA VAL A 109 -14.55 10.10 -15.27
C VAL A 109 -13.49 11.10 -14.81
N PHE A 110 -12.25 10.64 -14.71
CA PHE A 110 -11.12 11.49 -14.34
C PHE A 110 -9.85 11.09 -15.10
N ARG A 111 -8.96 12.05 -15.29
CA ARG A 111 -7.65 11.86 -15.91
C ARG A 111 -6.56 12.18 -14.91
N TRP A 112 -5.48 11.46 -14.98
CA TRP A 112 -4.34 11.67 -14.10
C TRP A 112 -3.09 11.00 -14.68
N THR A 113 -1.94 11.32 -14.10
CA THR A 113 -0.67 10.68 -14.44
C THR A 113 -0.22 9.85 -13.25
N THR A 114 0.03 8.56 -13.45
CA THR A 114 0.64 7.66 -12.46
C THR A 114 1.73 6.82 -13.12
N PHE A 115 2.82 6.53 -12.42
CA PHE A 115 4.03 5.89 -12.96
C PHE A 115 4.56 6.55 -14.24
N GLY A 116 4.31 7.86 -14.42
CA GLY A 116 4.66 8.60 -15.63
C GLY A 116 3.74 8.35 -16.83
N LEU A 117 2.67 7.59 -16.67
CA LEU A 117 1.69 7.26 -17.71
C LEU A 117 0.42 8.09 -17.53
N ALA A 118 -0.06 8.69 -18.61
CA ALA A 118 -1.37 9.34 -18.64
C ALA A 118 -2.48 8.28 -18.65
N ILE A 119 -3.37 8.33 -17.67
CA ILE A 119 -4.46 7.39 -17.48
C ILE A 119 -5.79 8.14 -17.50
N GLU A 120 -6.78 7.57 -18.17
CA GLU A 120 -8.18 7.90 -18.01
C GLU A 120 -8.83 6.82 -17.15
N SER A 121 -9.65 7.23 -16.19
CA SER A 121 -10.30 6.34 -15.24
C SER A 121 -11.79 6.64 -15.18
N LYS A 122 -12.60 5.58 -15.00
CA LYS A 122 -14.04 5.70 -14.83
C LYS A 122 -14.49 4.90 -13.62
N VAL A 123 -15.08 5.59 -12.64
CA VAL A 123 -15.66 4.95 -11.45
C VAL A 123 -16.79 4.01 -11.89
N HIS A 124 -16.75 2.79 -11.38
CA HIS A 124 -17.69 1.70 -11.69
C HIS A 124 -18.40 1.18 -10.43
N GLU A 125 -17.70 1.13 -9.31
CA GLU A 125 -18.29 0.79 -8.01
C GLU A 125 -18.13 1.97 -7.06
N TYR A 126 -19.22 2.34 -6.37
CA TYR A 126 -19.21 3.39 -5.37
C TYR A 126 -20.19 3.06 -4.25
N VAL A 127 -19.67 2.71 -3.08
CA VAL A 127 -20.45 2.55 -1.86
C VAL A 127 -19.82 3.42 -0.78
N LEU A 128 -20.51 4.45 -0.37
CA LEU A 128 -20.04 5.50 0.55
C LEU A 128 -19.32 4.88 1.78
N ASN A 129 -18.10 5.35 2.04
CA ASN A 129 -17.22 4.93 3.15
C ASN A 129 -16.87 3.43 3.16
N ARG A 130 -17.06 2.72 2.03
CA ARG A 130 -16.89 1.26 1.98
C ARG A 130 -16.14 0.78 0.75
N ARG A 131 -16.60 1.12 -0.44
CA ARG A 131 -16.05 0.56 -1.66
C ARG A 131 -15.98 1.60 -2.78
N LEU A 132 -14.83 1.64 -3.43
CA LEU A 132 -14.61 2.44 -4.62
C LEU A 132 -13.81 1.60 -5.60
N GLY A 133 -14.33 1.44 -6.82
CA GLY A 133 -13.63 0.75 -7.88
C GLY A 133 -13.73 1.51 -9.19
N TRP A 134 -12.68 1.49 -9.98
CA TRP A 134 -12.67 2.16 -11.28
C TRP A 134 -11.89 1.39 -12.34
N TYR A 135 -12.30 1.54 -13.57
CA TYR A 135 -11.50 1.14 -14.72
C TYR A 135 -10.38 2.13 -14.97
N GLY A 136 -9.17 1.63 -15.31
CA GLY A 136 -8.04 2.43 -15.77
C GLY A 136 -7.63 2.04 -17.18
N TYR A 137 -7.29 3.02 -18.02
CA TYR A 137 -6.88 2.80 -19.40
C TYR A 137 -6.11 4.00 -19.96
N ALA A 138 -5.30 3.79 -21.00
CA ALA A 138 -4.72 4.90 -21.74
C ALA A 138 -5.83 5.72 -22.41
N PRO A 139 -5.74 7.06 -22.47
CA PRO A 139 -6.78 7.91 -23.05
C PRO A 139 -7.23 7.44 -24.44
N GLY A 140 -8.54 7.21 -24.59
CA GLY A 140 -9.14 6.71 -25.84
C GLY A 140 -9.02 5.19 -26.08
N ALA A 141 -8.40 4.45 -25.19
CA ALA A 141 -8.29 2.99 -25.27
C ALA A 141 -9.48 2.31 -24.57
N LYS A 142 -9.50 0.97 -24.63
CA LYS A 142 -10.43 0.15 -23.83
C LYS A 142 -9.87 -0.03 -22.41
N PRO A 143 -10.74 -0.24 -21.40
CA PRO A 143 -10.31 -0.61 -20.06
C PRO A 143 -9.34 -1.79 -20.06
N SER A 144 -8.20 -1.61 -19.39
CA SER A 144 -7.16 -2.62 -19.27
C SER A 144 -6.71 -2.86 -17.83
N PHE A 145 -7.15 -2.01 -16.89
CA PHE A 145 -6.96 -2.17 -15.46
C PHE A 145 -8.29 -1.98 -14.73
N TYR A 146 -8.44 -2.67 -13.61
CA TYR A 146 -9.50 -2.43 -12.64
C TYR A 146 -8.89 -2.33 -11.27
N HIS A 147 -9.01 -1.14 -10.67
CA HIS A 147 -8.48 -0.82 -9.35
C HIS A 147 -9.62 -0.73 -8.34
N SER A 148 -9.43 -1.28 -7.15
CA SER A 148 -10.43 -1.30 -6.09
C SER A 148 -9.87 -0.86 -4.74
N TRP A 149 -10.72 -0.15 -3.97
CA TRP A 149 -10.54 0.19 -2.57
C TRP A 149 -11.71 -0.36 -1.77
N TYR A 150 -11.42 -1.23 -0.81
CA TYR A 150 -12.40 -1.74 0.14
C TYR A 150 -12.00 -1.30 1.54
N LEU A 151 -12.95 -0.71 2.26
CA LEU A 151 -12.75 -0.14 3.59
C LEU A 151 -13.63 -0.89 4.59
N GLU A 152 -12.99 -1.50 5.57
CA GLU A 152 -13.65 -2.29 6.59
C GLU A 152 -13.37 -1.69 7.98
N PRO A 153 -14.42 -1.34 8.76
CA PRO A 153 -14.22 -0.89 10.13
C PRO A 153 -13.54 -1.95 10.98
N HIS A 154 -12.46 -1.56 11.63
CA HIS A 154 -11.70 -2.39 12.57
C HIS A 154 -11.63 -1.70 13.94
N GLY A 155 -12.71 -1.78 14.71
CA GLY A 155 -12.91 -0.96 15.90
C GLY A 155 -13.00 0.52 15.57
N ALA A 156 -12.12 1.34 16.12
CA ALA A 156 -11.99 2.77 15.81
C ALA A 156 -11.09 3.05 14.57
N MET A 157 -10.47 2.01 14.03
CA MET A 157 -9.55 2.06 12.89
C MET A 157 -10.25 1.63 11.61
N CYS A 158 -9.58 1.77 10.49
CA CYS A 158 -10.02 1.31 9.18
C CYS A 158 -9.01 0.31 8.60
N HIS A 159 -9.46 -0.90 8.29
CA HIS A 159 -8.71 -1.82 7.43
C HIS A 159 -8.99 -1.45 5.98
N VAL A 160 -7.96 -1.14 5.24
CA VAL A 160 -8.04 -0.74 3.84
C VAL A 160 -7.43 -1.86 3.00
N VAL A 161 -8.20 -2.40 2.08
CA VAL A 161 -7.75 -3.35 1.05
C VAL A 161 -7.71 -2.62 -0.28
N MET A 162 -6.62 -2.79 -1.01
CA MET A 162 -6.39 -2.21 -2.31
C MET A 162 -5.89 -3.27 -3.27
N ASP A 163 -6.73 -3.68 -4.19
CA ASP A 163 -6.41 -4.68 -5.21
C ASP A 163 -6.52 -4.09 -6.61
N GLU A 164 -5.65 -4.53 -7.51
CA GLU A 164 -5.72 -4.13 -8.92
C GLU A 164 -5.44 -5.32 -9.84
N ALA A 165 -6.30 -5.49 -10.84
CA ALA A 165 -6.14 -6.46 -11.90
C ALA A 165 -5.89 -5.76 -13.24
N GLY A 166 -4.83 -6.15 -13.93
CA GLY A 166 -4.48 -5.67 -15.27
C GLY A 166 -4.62 -6.79 -16.31
N VAL A 167 -5.18 -6.45 -17.47
CA VAL A 167 -5.39 -7.40 -18.56
C VAL A 167 -4.85 -6.88 -19.89
N GLY A 168 -4.39 -7.77 -20.73
CA GLY A 168 -3.90 -7.48 -22.07
C GLY A 168 -2.42 -7.16 -22.12
N LYS A 169 -1.97 -6.75 -23.32
CA LYS A 169 -0.54 -6.63 -23.65
C LYS A 169 0.24 -5.66 -22.74
N ASP A 170 -0.41 -4.58 -22.30
CA ASP A 170 0.26 -3.54 -21.51
C ASP A 170 0.50 -4.05 -20.07
N ALA A 171 -0.49 -4.71 -19.47
CA ALA A 171 -0.34 -5.38 -18.17
C ALA A 171 0.71 -6.50 -18.22
N ALA A 172 0.66 -7.37 -19.25
CA ALA A 172 1.66 -8.40 -19.47
C ALA A 172 3.08 -7.80 -19.70
N GLY A 173 3.17 -6.66 -20.36
CA GLY A 173 4.42 -5.91 -20.56
C GLY A 173 5.01 -5.40 -19.26
N ILE A 174 4.19 -4.81 -18.39
CA ILE A 174 4.60 -4.35 -17.05
C ILE A 174 5.10 -5.56 -16.24
N ARG A 175 4.32 -6.63 -16.17
CA ARG A 175 4.72 -7.85 -15.46
C ARG A 175 6.06 -8.39 -15.93
N LYS A 176 6.29 -8.42 -17.23
CA LYS A 176 7.55 -8.90 -17.81
C LYS A 176 8.74 -8.00 -17.45
N SER A 177 8.54 -6.71 -17.38
CA SER A 177 9.61 -5.73 -17.07
C SER A 177 9.90 -5.64 -15.57
N ASP A 178 8.85 -5.60 -14.75
CA ASP A 178 8.92 -5.52 -13.30
C ASP A 178 7.58 -6.00 -12.68
N GLU A 179 7.51 -7.27 -12.34
CA GLU A 179 6.32 -7.91 -11.77
C GLU A 179 5.84 -7.25 -10.49
N THR A 180 6.73 -6.60 -9.75
CA THR A 180 6.46 -6.04 -8.42
C THR A 180 6.17 -4.52 -8.45
N LEU A 181 6.23 -3.90 -9.61
CA LEU A 181 6.07 -2.44 -9.74
C LEU A 181 4.73 -1.96 -9.19
N MET A 182 3.64 -2.63 -9.55
CA MET A 182 2.29 -2.28 -9.11
C MET A 182 2.13 -2.46 -7.61
N HIS A 183 2.55 -3.61 -7.08
CA HIS A 183 2.52 -3.88 -5.63
C HIS A 183 3.27 -2.80 -4.83
N ARG A 184 4.50 -2.46 -5.21
CA ARG A 184 5.28 -1.40 -4.54
C ARG A 184 4.65 -0.02 -4.65
N GLY A 185 3.99 0.26 -5.77
CA GLY A 185 3.24 1.51 -5.95
C GLY A 185 2.04 1.61 -5.00
N HIS A 186 1.35 0.50 -4.79
CA HIS A 186 0.24 0.40 -3.85
C HIS A 186 0.73 0.50 -2.40
N ASP A 187 1.84 -0.14 -2.03
CA ASP A 187 2.47 0.03 -0.71
C ASP A 187 2.74 1.50 -0.41
N LEU A 188 3.31 2.22 -1.37
CA LEU A 188 3.56 3.65 -1.23
C LEU A 188 2.25 4.43 -1.07
N TRP A 189 1.22 4.08 -1.84
CA TRP A 189 -0.07 4.76 -1.77
C TRP A 189 -0.73 4.56 -0.41
N LEU A 190 -0.79 3.32 0.07
CA LEU A 190 -1.31 2.99 1.40
C LEU A 190 -0.52 3.66 2.53
N ALA A 191 0.81 3.68 2.43
CA ALA A 191 1.67 4.31 3.44
C ALA A 191 1.43 5.84 3.50
N THR A 192 1.30 6.50 2.35
CA THR A 192 1.03 7.94 2.31
C THR A 192 -0.41 8.28 2.68
N LEU A 193 -1.37 7.43 2.32
CA LEU A 193 -2.76 7.55 2.78
C LEU A 193 -2.84 7.44 4.31
N LYS A 194 -2.16 6.46 4.90
CA LYS A 194 -2.05 6.31 6.36
C LYS A 194 -1.49 7.57 7.01
N TRP A 195 -0.40 8.10 6.46
CA TRP A 195 0.22 9.33 6.95
C TRP A 195 -0.77 10.49 7.01
N VAL A 196 -1.51 10.76 5.94
CA VAL A 196 -2.43 11.92 5.89
C VAL A 196 -3.70 11.68 6.69
N ALA A 197 -4.22 10.45 6.74
CA ALA A 197 -5.42 10.13 7.49
C ALA A 197 -5.20 10.11 9.01
N GLU A 198 -3.99 9.82 9.48
CA GLU A 198 -3.61 9.83 10.90
C GLU A 198 -3.07 11.20 11.37
N ALA A 199 -2.86 12.16 10.47
CA ALA A 199 -2.43 13.50 10.84
C ALA A 199 -3.51 14.21 11.68
N LYS A 200 -3.09 14.80 12.82
CA LYS A 200 -3.95 15.53 13.76
C LYS A 200 -3.94 17.01 13.46
#